data_5e7cbfb1d773cf17e7e8483eb536df33
#
_entry.id   5e7cbfb1d773cf17e7e8483eb536df33
#
_cell.length_a   1.000
_cell.length_b   1.000
_cell.length_c   1.000
_cell.angle_alpha   90.00
_cell.angle_beta   90.00
_cell.angle_gamma   90.00
#
_symmetry.space_group_name_H-M   'P 1'
#
loop_
_entity.id
_entity.type
_entity.pdbx_description
1 polymer ?
#
loop_
_entity_poly.entity_id
_entity_poly.type
_entity_poly.pdbx_seq_one_letter_code
_entity_poly.pdbx_strand_id
1 'polypeptide(L)'
;PNHCGDWYRSTSRFGPMVHAQLFPAEENSGRLVALLRQQAKAIAEAEGLDLILSDGPPGIGCPVISALSGANLAVIVTEPTVSGRHDLERVLELCRHFKIPAGVIINKCDLNQDQAEGIEAFCQTHDLSLIGKLPHDMAFTEAMIQQLTITEFSSNGTCEAVKAAWNNILKLAVPKPAIEQSALG
;
A
#
# COMPACT_ATOMS: atom_id res chain seq x y z
N PRO A 1 -13.43 5.94 -28.27
CA PRO A 1 -12.55 5.46 -27.23
C PRO A 1 -12.36 3.97 -27.42
N ASN A 2 -11.10 3.51 -27.54
CA ASN A 2 -10.82 2.10 -27.65
C ASN A 2 -11.19 1.43 -26.32
N HIS A 3 -11.88 0.27 -26.42
CA HIS A 3 -12.18 -0.57 -25.27
C HIS A 3 -10.90 -1.38 -24.96
N CYS A 4 -10.19 -1.03 -23.89
CA CYS A 4 -8.88 -1.60 -23.56
C CYS A 4 -8.92 -2.60 -22.38
N GLY A 5 -10.10 -2.88 -21.83
CA GLY A 5 -10.27 -3.83 -20.74
C GLY A 5 -11.62 -3.69 -20.08
N ASP A 6 -11.89 -4.62 -19.17
CA ASP A 6 -13.12 -4.66 -18.38
C ASP A 6 -12.82 -4.39 -16.91
N TRP A 7 -13.77 -3.80 -16.21
CA TRP A 7 -13.72 -3.69 -14.76
C TRP A 7 -14.87 -4.46 -14.12
N TYR A 8 -14.65 -4.90 -12.89
CA TYR A 8 -15.55 -5.81 -12.19
C TYR A 8 -15.76 -5.36 -10.74
N ARG A 9 -16.96 -5.64 -10.24
CA ARG A 9 -17.26 -5.69 -8.82
C ARG A 9 -17.41 -7.14 -8.42
N SER A 10 -16.59 -7.61 -7.49
CA SER A 10 -16.62 -8.97 -6.96
C SER A 10 -16.84 -8.96 -5.46
N THR A 11 -17.34 -10.05 -4.93
CA THR A 11 -17.43 -10.30 -3.49
C THR A 11 -16.37 -11.31 -3.11
N SER A 12 -15.50 -10.96 -2.18
CA SER A 12 -14.54 -11.89 -1.59
C SER A 12 -14.95 -12.26 -0.17
N ARG A 13 -14.26 -13.24 0.43
CA ARG A 13 -14.48 -13.60 1.85
C ARG A 13 -14.10 -12.49 2.83
N PHE A 14 -13.41 -11.45 2.36
CA PHE A 14 -12.98 -10.28 3.15
C PHE A 14 -13.80 -9.02 2.87
N GLY A 15 -14.73 -9.07 1.94
CA GLY A 15 -15.57 -7.92 1.57
C GLY A 15 -15.62 -7.65 0.06
N PRO A 16 -16.23 -6.55 -0.35
CA PRO A 16 -16.32 -6.18 -1.75
C PRO A 16 -14.96 -5.82 -2.33
N MET A 17 -14.75 -6.15 -3.60
CA MET A 17 -13.53 -5.86 -4.35
C MET A 17 -13.88 -5.25 -5.70
N VAL A 18 -13.22 -4.14 -6.04
CA VAL A 18 -13.29 -3.54 -7.37
C VAL A 18 -11.96 -3.77 -8.06
N HIS A 19 -11.99 -4.36 -9.23
CA HIS A 19 -10.79 -4.68 -9.99
C HIS A 19 -11.01 -4.54 -11.49
N ALA A 20 -9.93 -4.54 -12.26
CA ALA A 20 -9.99 -4.52 -13.72
C ALA A 20 -9.04 -5.55 -14.32
N GLN A 21 -9.36 -5.97 -15.53
CA GLN A 21 -8.52 -6.79 -16.37
C GLN A 21 -8.32 -6.07 -17.70
N LEU A 22 -7.07 -5.71 -18.00
CA LEU A 22 -6.70 -5.16 -19.29
C LEU A 22 -6.59 -6.26 -20.34
N PHE A 23 -6.88 -5.90 -21.57
CA PHE A 23 -6.61 -6.80 -22.70
C PHE A 23 -5.09 -6.93 -22.93
N PRO A 24 -4.64 -8.02 -23.56
CA PRO A 24 -3.22 -8.20 -23.88
C PRO A 24 -2.66 -7.01 -24.65
N ALA A 25 -1.47 -6.55 -24.26
CA ALA A 25 -0.76 -5.41 -24.82
C ALA A 25 -1.39 -4.03 -24.61
N GLU A 26 -2.43 -3.92 -23.79
CA GLU A 26 -2.97 -2.61 -23.37
C GLU A 26 -2.26 -2.11 -22.11
N GLU A 27 -2.03 -0.80 -22.06
CA GLU A 27 -1.38 -0.16 -20.92
C GLU A 27 -2.41 0.30 -19.88
N ASN A 28 -2.03 0.17 -18.59
CA ASN A 28 -2.81 0.72 -17.50
C ASN A 28 -2.82 2.25 -17.59
N SER A 29 -4.00 2.83 -17.72
CA SER A 29 -4.17 4.26 -17.73
C SER A 29 -4.57 4.80 -16.35
N GLY A 30 -4.11 6.02 -16.03
CA GLY A 30 -4.56 6.70 -14.83
C GLY A 30 -6.08 6.87 -14.75
N ARG A 31 -6.77 6.91 -15.90
CA ARG A 31 -8.24 6.97 -15.96
C ARG A 31 -8.89 5.70 -15.42
N LEU A 32 -8.34 4.53 -15.72
CA LEU A 32 -8.85 3.27 -15.21
C LEU A 32 -8.71 3.22 -13.69
N VAL A 33 -7.54 3.56 -13.17
CA VAL A 33 -7.29 3.62 -11.72
C VAL A 33 -8.25 4.61 -11.03
N ALA A 34 -8.46 5.78 -11.61
CA ALA A 34 -9.40 6.77 -11.07
C ALA A 34 -10.84 6.24 -11.05
N LEU A 35 -11.28 5.53 -12.12
CA LEU A 35 -12.59 4.87 -12.17
C LEU A 35 -12.74 3.83 -11.07
N LEU A 36 -11.79 2.92 -10.92
CA LEU A 36 -11.84 1.87 -9.89
C LEU A 36 -11.94 2.48 -8.48
N ARG A 37 -11.17 3.52 -8.20
CA ARG A 37 -11.24 4.24 -6.92
C ARG A 37 -12.58 4.92 -6.68
N GLN A 38 -13.14 5.54 -7.70
CA GLN A 38 -14.48 6.15 -7.61
C GLN A 38 -15.54 5.08 -7.29
N GLN A 39 -15.47 3.91 -7.94
CA GLN A 39 -16.38 2.80 -7.68
C GLN A 39 -16.19 2.23 -6.26
N ALA A 40 -14.93 2.04 -5.82
CA ALA A 40 -14.63 1.58 -4.47
C ALA A 40 -15.17 2.55 -3.40
N LYS A 41 -15.03 3.87 -3.63
CA LYS A 41 -15.56 4.89 -2.73
C LYS A 41 -17.09 4.84 -2.64
N ALA A 42 -17.78 4.74 -3.78
CA ALA A 42 -19.24 4.65 -3.81
C ALA A 42 -19.75 3.39 -3.07
N ILE A 43 -19.05 2.26 -3.19
CA ILE A 43 -19.38 1.03 -2.46
C ILE A 43 -19.15 1.21 -0.96
N ALA A 44 -18.01 1.77 -0.57
CA ALA A 44 -17.70 1.99 0.84
C ALA A 44 -18.73 2.91 1.52
N GLU A 45 -19.15 4.00 0.85
CA GLU A 45 -20.19 4.89 1.34
C GLU A 45 -21.56 4.18 1.45
N ALA A 46 -21.93 3.37 0.45
CA ALA A 46 -23.21 2.66 0.44
C ALA A 46 -23.29 1.54 1.48
N GLU A 47 -22.17 0.88 1.78
CA GLU A 47 -22.11 -0.26 2.69
C GLU A 47 -21.59 0.12 4.09
N GLY A 48 -21.25 1.40 4.34
CA GLY A 48 -20.75 1.89 5.63
C GLY A 48 -19.38 1.32 5.98
N LEU A 49 -18.47 1.21 4.99
CA LEU A 49 -17.12 0.69 5.19
C LEU A 49 -16.14 1.84 5.50
N ASP A 50 -15.34 1.67 6.54
CA ASP A 50 -14.45 2.71 7.05
C ASP A 50 -13.09 2.75 6.35
N LEU A 51 -12.74 1.71 5.58
CA LEU A 51 -11.43 1.56 4.96
C LEU A 51 -11.53 1.13 3.50
N ILE A 52 -10.74 1.80 2.65
CA ILE A 52 -10.48 1.35 1.28
C ILE A 52 -8.98 1.06 1.17
N LEU A 53 -8.64 -0.18 0.87
CA LEU A 53 -7.28 -0.59 0.57
C LEU A 53 -7.11 -0.68 -0.94
N SER A 54 -6.16 0.07 -1.49
CA SER A 54 -5.86 0.07 -2.92
C SER A 54 -4.50 -0.56 -3.16
N ASP A 55 -4.44 -1.58 -4.01
CA ASP A 55 -3.19 -2.11 -4.55
C ASP A 55 -2.69 -1.14 -5.63
N GLY A 56 -1.54 -0.53 -5.37
CA GLY A 56 -0.95 0.49 -6.24
C GLY A 56 0.00 -0.13 -7.28
N PRO A 57 0.02 0.39 -8.51
CA PRO A 57 0.99 -0.05 -9.51
C PRO A 57 2.42 0.41 -9.14
N PRO A 58 3.46 -0.27 -9.65
CA PRO A 58 4.85 0.15 -9.46
C PRO A 58 5.19 1.42 -10.24
N GLY A 59 6.30 2.06 -9.85
CA GLY A 59 6.85 3.22 -10.54
C GLY A 59 6.26 4.55 -10.10
N ILE A 60 6.29 5.56 -10.98
CA ILE A 60 5.85 6.94 -10.71
C ILE A 60 4.98 7.52 -11.83
N GLY A 61 4.47 6.70 -12.73
CA GLY A 61 3.65 7.12 -13.88
C GLY A 61 2.23 7.57 -13.50
N CYS A 62 1.45 7.94 -14.51
CA CYS A 62 0.06 8.38 -14.33
C CYS A 62 -0.82 7.42 -13.50
N PRO A 63 -0.67 6.09 -13.60
CA PRO A 63 -1.46 5.19 -12.75
C PRO A 63 -1.14 5.35 -11.26
N VAL A 64 0.14 5.54 -10.88
CA VAL A 64 0.57 5.77 -9.49
C VAL A 64 0.01 7.10 -8.98
N ILE A 65 0.10 8.16 -9.79
CA ILE A 65 -0.47 9.48 -9.47
C ILE A 65 -1.98 9.34 -9.20
N SER A 66 -2.69 8.60 -10.05
CA SER A 66 -4.12 8.35 -9.86
C SER A 66 -4.42 7.50 -8.63
N ALA A 67 -3.57 6.53 -8.31
CA ALA A 67 -3.70 5.72 -7.10
C ALA A 67 -3.45 6.53 -5.82
N LEU A 68 -2.53 7.47 -5.84
CA LEU A 68 -2.23 8.35 -4.71
C LEU A 68 -3.26 9.46 -4.53
N SER A 69 -3.84 9.98 -5.62
CA SER A 69 -4.74 11.14 -5.58
C SER A 69 -5.91 10.94 -4.60
N GLY A 70 -5.95 11.73 -3.52
CA GLY A 70 -6.97 11.63 -2.48
C GLY A 70 -6.82 10.40 -1.54
N ALA A 71 -5.66 9.76 -1.50
CA ALA A 71 -5.35 8.78 -0.46
C ALA A 71 -5.04 9.50 0.88
N ASN A 72 -5.44 8.89 1.99
CA ASN A 72 -5.13 9.40 3.33
C ASN A 72 -3.75 8.97 3.82
N LEU A 73 -3.25 7.84 3.31
CA LEU A 73 -1.94 7.28 3.63
C LEU A 73 -1.43 6.50 2.41
N ALA A 74 -0.15 6.64 2.11
CA ALA A 74 0.58 5.80 1.19
C ALA A 74 1.47 4.82 1.97
N VAL A 75 1.37 3.53 1.69
CA VAL A 75 2.27 2.51 2.20
C VAL A 75 3.20 2.11 1.08
N ILE A 76 4.47 2.46 1.20
CA ILE A 76 5.49 2.16 0.20
C ILE A 76 6.16 0.85 0.60
N VAL A 77 5.99 -0.20 -0.22
CA VAL A 77 6.64 -1.48 -0.01
C VAL A 77 7.90 -1.53 -0.88
N THR A 78 9.04 -1.69 -0.25
CA THR A 78 10.33 -1.75 -0.94
C THR A 78 11.13 -2.98 -0.54
N GLU A 79 12.11 -3.38 -1.35
CA GLU A 79 13.05 -4.45 -1.06
C GLU A 79 14.45 -3.87 -0.79
N PRO A 80 15.32 -4.56 -0.01
CA PRO A 80 16.65 -4.10 0.35
C PRO A 80 17.62 -4.23 -0.82
N THR A 81 17.39 -3.42 -1.85
CA THR A 81 18.21 -3.32 -3.06
C THR A 81 18.49 -1.86 -3.40
N VAL A 82 19.53 -1.60 -4.20
CA VAL A 82 19.85 -0.24 -4.68
C VAL A 82 18.69 0.33 -5.49
N SER A 83 18.08 -0.48 -6.36
CA SER A 83 16.90 -0.05 -7.14
C SER A 83 15.68 0.21 -6.26
N GLY A 84 15.41 -0.67 -5.28
CA GLY A 84 14.30 -0.50 -4.34
C GLY A 84 14.41 0.78 -3.54
N ARG A 85 15.61 1.14 -3.10
CA ARG A 85 15.86 2.42 -2.43
C ARG A 85 15.62 3.61 -3.36
N HIS A 86 16.14 3.57 -4.58
CA HIS A 86 15.95 4.65 -5.56
C HIS A 86 14.46 4.85 -5.90
N ASP A 87 13.70 3.77 -6.05
CA ASP A 87 12.27 3.85 -6.33
C ASP A 87 11.49 4.36 -5.10
N LEU A 88 11.89 4.00 -3.88
CA LEU A 88 11.35 4.56 -2.64
C LEU A 88 11.49 6.10 -2.62
N GLU A 89 12.68 6.61 -2.93
CA GLU A 89 12.95 8.05 -2.96
C GLU A 89 12.01 8.78 -3.95
N ARG A 90 11.84 8.23 -5.15
CA ARG A 90 10.97 8.82 -6.19
C ARG A 90 9.49 8.81 -5.81
N VAL A 91 9.00 7.71 -5.24
CA VAL A 91 7.60 7.61 -4.79
C VAL A 91 7.35 8.54 -3.59
N LEU A 92 8.34 8.68 -2.70
CA LEU A 92 8.25 9.61 -1.58
C LEU A 92 8.14 11.08 -2.05
N GLU A 93 8.94 11.49 -3.03
CA GLU A 93 8.82 12.83 -3.63
C GLU A 93 7.42 13.07 -4.18
N LEU A 94 6.84 12.06 -4.83
CA LEU A 94 5.48 12.13 -5.33
C LEU A 94 4.44 12.26 -4.19
N CYS A 95 4.58 11.50 -3.11
CA CYS A 95 3.73 11.61 -1.93
C CYS A 95 3.82 13.01 -1.30
N ARG A 96 5.03 13.56 -1.20
CA ARG A 96 5.25 14.93 -0.71
C ARG A 96 4.61 15.99 -1.60
N HIS A 97 4.73 15.85 -2.92
CA HIS A 97 4.10 16.74 -3.88
C HIS A 97 2.57 16.79 -3.69
N PHE A 98 1.94 15.64 -3.45
CA PHE A 98 0.50 15.55 -3.18
C PHE A 98 0.11 15.74 -1.72
N LYS A 99 1.08 15.99 -0.82
CA LYS A 99 0.87 16.14 0.63
C LYS A 99 0.20 14.92 1.27
N ILE A 100 0.57 13.73 0.81
CA ILE A 100 0.04 12.47 1.33
C ILE A 100 1.04 11.92 2.33
N PRO A 101 0.62 11.64 3.58
CA PRO A 101 1.45 10.94 4.54
C PRO A 101 1.92 9.60 3.97
N ALA A 102 3.17 9.24 4.23
CA ALA A 102 3.74 7.99 3.76
C ALA A 102 4.41 7.22 4.89
N GLY A 103 4.35 5.89 4.79
CA GLY A 103 5.12 5.00 5.63
C GLY A 103 5.72 3.87 4.79
N VAL A 104 6.73 3.20 5.31
CA VAL A 104 7.56 2.24 4.58
C VAL A 104 7.48 0.85 5.19
N ILE A 105 7.34 -0.16 4.35
CA ILE A 105 7.56 -1.57 4.69
C ILE A 105 8.78 -2.05 3.91
N ILE A 106 9.76 -2.65 4.60
CA ILE A 106 10.90 -3.32 3.98
C ILE A 106 10.53 -4.80 3.84
N ASN A 107 10.24 -5.21 2.61
CA ASN A 107 9.95 -6.60 2.28
C ASN A 107 11.25 -7.36 2.03
N LYS A 108 11.30 -8.65 2.39
CA LYS A 108 12.48 -9.51 2.26
C LYS A 108 13.72 -8.88 2.93
N CYS A 109 13.54 -8.30 4.11
CA CYS A 109 14.53 -7.49 4.80
C CYS A 109 15.82 -8.25 5.17
N ASP A 110 15.78 -9.56 5.19
CA ASP A 110 16.89 -10.48 5.51
C ASP A 110 17.79 -10.81 4.31
N LEU A 111 17.37 -10.49 3.07
CA LEU A 111 18.19 -10.78 1.88
C LEU A 111 19.44 -9.92 1.77
N ASN A 112 19.41 -8.70 2.30
CA ASN A 112 20.57 -7.79 2.30
C ASN A 112 20.48 -6.85 3.50
N GLN A 113 21.20 -7.17 4.56
CA GLN A 113 21.16 -6.46 5.82
C GLN A 113 21.64 -5.00 5.67
N ASP A 114 22.76 -4.78 4.96
CA ASP A 114 23.34 -3.44 4.78
C ASP A 114 22.36 -2.50 4.06
N GLN A 115 21.69 -3.01 3.01
CA GLN A 115 20.69 -2.22 2.28
C GLN A 115 19.43 -1.99 3.11
N ALA A 116 19.00 -2.97 3.92
CA ALA A 116 17.87 -2.80 4.82
C ALA A 116 18.14 -1.73 5.87
N GLU A 117 19.32 -1.74 6.50
CA GLU A 117 19.76 -0.70 7.44
C GLU A 117 19.88 0.67 6.77
N GLY A 118 20.36 0.71 5.52
CA GLY A 118 20.40 1.93 4.72
C GLY A 118 19.01 2.53 4.46
N ILE A 119 17.99 1.68 4.23
CA ILE A 119 16.59 2.14 4.08
C ILE A 119 16.04 2.60 5.43
N GLU A 120 16.35 1.92 6.54
CA GLU A 120 15.95 2.35 7.88
C GLU A 120 16.52 3.73 8.23
N ALA A 121 17.83 3.95 7.99
CA ALA A 121 18.48 5.24 8.19
C ALA A 121 17.86 6.33 7.30
N PHE A 122 17.52 6.00 6.06
CA PHE A 122 16.80 6.91 5.16
C PHE A 122 15.43 7.29 5.73
N CYS A 123 14.66 6.34 6.24
CA CYS A 123 13.37 6.63 6.87
C CYS A 123 13.51 7.58 8.05
N GLN A 124 14.49 7.34 8.93
CA GLN A 124 14.78 8.22 10.08
C GLN A 124 15.16 9.65 9.65
N THR A 125 16.06 9.78 8.65
CA THR A 125 16.51 11.08 8.16
C THR A 125 15.39 11.90 7.50
N HIS A 126 14.39 11.25 6.94
CA HIS A 126 13.29 11.87 6.20
C HIS A 126 11.97 11.95 6.97
N ASP A 127 12.00 11.64 8.27
CA ASP A 127 10.83 11.59 9.16
C ASP A 127 9.69 10.70 8.62
N LEU A 128 10.09 9.53 8.09
CA LEU A 128 9.17 8.52 7.58
C LEU A 128 8.91 7.44 8.63
N SER A 129 7.66 7.05 8.78
CA SER A 129 7.30 5.93 9.61
C SER A 129 7.76 4.62 8.98
N LEU A 130 8.69 3.91 9.62
CA LEU A 130 8.97 2.52 9.29
C LEU A 130 7.83 1.66 9.88
N ILE A 131 6.93 1.20 9.02
CA ILE A 131 5.72 0.44 9.38
C ILE A 131 6.08 -0.97 9.82
N GLY A 132 7.03 -1.60 9.11
CA GLY A 132 7.46 -2.96 9.43
C GLY A 132 8.57 -3.47 8.53
N LYS A 133 9.17 -4.57 8.96
CA LYS A 133 10.15 -5.36 8.21
C LYS A 133 9.61 -6.78 8.09
N LEU A 134 9.51 -7.27 6.87
CA LEU A 134 9.02 -8.61 6.58
C LEU A 134 10.17 -9.45 6.03
N PRO A 135 10.49 -10.61 6.63
CA PRO A 135 11.52 -11.49 6.11
C PRO A 135 11.05 -12.18 4.82
N HIS A 136 12.00 -12.69 4.05
CA HIS A 136 11.70 -13.64 2.98
C HIS A 136 11.27 -14.97 3.61
N ASP A 137 10.04 -15.42 3.31
CA ASP A 137 9.52 -16.67 3.87
C ASP A 137 8.71 -17.42 2.80
N MET A 138 9.03 -18.70 2.61
CA MET A 138 8.32 -19.57 1.68
C MET A 138 6.84 -19.76 2.06
N ALA A 139 6.49 -19.53 3.33
CA ALA A 139 5.12 -19.61 3.80
C ALA A 139 4.15 -18.69 3.03
N PHE A 140 4.62 -17.57 2.45
CA PHE A 140 3.82 -16.74 1.56
C PHE A 140 3.42 -17.49 0.28
N THR A 141 4.39 -18.18 -0.34
CA THR A 141 4.15 -18.96 -1.56
C THR A 141 3.23 -20.16 -1.26
N GLU A 142 3.46 -20.84 -0.17
CA GLU A 142 2.66 -21.99 0.25
C GLU A 142 1.21 -21.59 0.56
N ALA A 143 1.02 -20.45 1.24
CA ALA A 143 -0.30 -19.88 1.48
C ALA A 143 -1.03 -19.54 0.16
N MET A 144 -0.34 -18.89 -0.78
CA MET A 144 -0.91 -18.55 -2.10
C MET A 144 -1.35 -19.80 -2.88
N ILE A 145 -0.55 -20.88 -2.87
CA ILE A 145 -0.90 -22.14 -3.52
C ILE A 145 -2.20 -22.71 -2.94
N GLN A 146 -2.42 -22.53 -1.64
CA GLN A 146 -3.62 -22.97 -0.95
C GLN A 146 -4.77 -21.94 -0.99
N GLN A 147 -4.59 -20.83 -1.70
CA GLN A 147 -5.55 -19.71 -1.78
C GLN A 147 -5.90 -19.12 -0.41
N LEU A 148 -4.92 -19.12 0.49
CA LEU A 148 -5.00 -18.55 1.83
C LEU A 148 -4.12 -17.30 1.94
N THR A 149 -4.46 -16.41 2.86
CA THR A 149 -3.54 -15.36 3.29
C THR A 149 -2.51 -15.96 4.27
N ILE A 150 -1.38 -15.30 4.44
CA ILE A 150 -0.37 -15.73 5.41
C ILE A 150 -0.94 -15.81 6.84
N THR A 151 -1.90 -14.97 7.17
CA THR A 151 -2.53 -14.91 8.49
C THR A 151 -3.56 -16.03 8.73
N GLU A 152 -4.07 -16.65 7.67
CA GLU A 152 -4.91 -17.85 7.72
C GLU A 152 -4.05 -19.12 7.71
N PHE A 153 -2.91 -19.08 6.98
CA PHE A 153 -2.06 -20.23 6.76
C PHE A 153 -1.14 -20.54 7.93
N SER A 154 -0.61 -19.52 8.59
CA SER A 154 0.46 -19.69 9.60
C SER A 154 0.22 -18.77 10.81
N SER A 155 0.80 -19.21 11.96
CA SER A 155 0.91 -18.41 13.18
C SER A 155 2.38 -18.17 13.58
N ASN A 156 3.32 -18.30 12.64
CA ASN A 156 4.76 -18.11 12.88
C ASN A 156 5.15 -16.62 13.01
N GLY A 157 6.44 -16.34 13.20
CA GLY A 157 6.97 -14.98 13.35
C GLY A 157 6.69 -14.08 12.15
N THR A 158 6.62 -14.62 10.93
CA THR A 158 6.27 -13.87 9.72
C THR A 158 4.81 -13.41 9.74
N CYS A 159 3.89 -14.27 10.16
CA CYS A 159 2.50 -13.90 10.37
C CYS A 159 2.37 -12.77 11.40
N GLU A 160 3.08 -12.86 12.52
CA GLU A 160 3.07 -11.81 13.55
C GLU A 160 3.68 -10.51 13.04
N ALA A 161 4.72 -10.55 12.21
CA ALA A 161 5.29 -9.36 11.57
C ALA A 161 4.28 -8.66 10.64
N VAL A 162 3.51 -9.43 9.87
CA VAL A 162 2.45 -8.89 9.00
C VAL A 162 1.34 -8.25 9.83
N LYS A 163 0.87 -8.91 10.91
CA LYS A 163 -0.13 -8.35 11.83
C LYS A 163 0.36 -7.07 12.51
N ALA A 164 1.62 -7.05 12.94
CA ALA A 164 2.22 -5.85 13.53
C ALA A 164 2.29 -4.70 12.54
N ALA A 165 2.72 -4.96 11.31
CA ALA A 165 2.72 -3.97 10.23
C ALA A 165 1.32 -3.43 9.95
N TRP A 166 0.31 -4.29 9.88
CA TRP A 166 -1.07 -3.89 9.71
C TRP A 166 -1.57 -2.97 10.84
N ASN A 167 -1.29 -3.33 12.08
CA ASN A 167 -1.65 -2.49 13.23
C ASN A 167 -0.97 -1.12 13.19
N ASN A 168 0.26 -1.04 12.69
CA ASN A 168 0.96 0.23 12.51
C ASN A 168 0.35 1.05 11.36
N ILE A 169 -0.09 0.42 10.26
CA ILE A 169 -0.84 1.09 9.18
C ILE A 169 -2.11 1.73 9.75
N LEU A 170 -2.90 0.98 10.52
CA LEU A 170 -4.14 1.49 11.10
C LEU A 170 -3.92 2.69 12.01
N LYS A 171 -2.86 2.69 12.82
CA LYS A 171 -2.49 3.84 13.68
C LYS A 171 -2.13 5.09 12.88
N LEU A 172 -1.52 4.92 11.69
CA LEU A 172 -1.16 6.03 10.82
C LEU A 172 -2.33 6.52 9.97
N ALA A 173 -3.24 5.63 9.58
CA ALA A 173 -4.39 5.93 8.74
C ALA A 173 -5.49 6.69 9.48
N VAL A 174 -5.62 6.51 10.81
CA VAL A 174 -6.59 7.24 11.64
C VAL A 174 -6.09 8.67 11.83
N PRO A 175 -6.86 9.70 11.43
CA PRO A 175 -6.50 11.08 11.72
C PRO A 175 -6.32 11.25 13.24
N LYS A 176 -5.18 11.79 13.68
CA LYS A 176 -5.05 12.22 15.09
C LYS A 176 -6.18 13.21 15.35
N PRO A 177 -6.97 13.05 16.43
CA PRO A 177 -7.97 14.06 16.81
C PRO A 177 -7.25 15.40 16.88
N ALA A 178 -7.82 16.42 16.24
CA ALA A 178 -7.30 17.77 16.34
C ALA A 178 -7.21 18.11 17.82
N ILE A 179 -6.00 18.21 18.36
CA ILE A 179 -5.78 18.74 19.71
C ILE A 179 -6.30 20.16 19.61
N GLU A 180 -7.39 20.44 20.34
CA GLU A 180 -7.90 21.78 20.55
C GLU A 180 -6.73 22.67 21.02
N GLN A 181 -6.21 23.46 20.11
CA GLN A 181 -5.41 24.65 20.46
C GLN A 181 -6.37 25.73 20.93
N SER A 182 -7.05 25.46 22.01
CA SER A 182 -7.83 26.46 22.76
C SER A 182 -7.41 26.38 24.20
N ALA A 183 -6.37 27.13 24.56
CA ALA A 183 -6.18 27.73 25.84
C ALA A 183 -4.80 28.34 25.97
N LEU A 184 -4.63 29.51 25.42
CA LEU A 184 -3.80 30.56 26.03
C LEU A 184 -4.27 31.87 25.40
N GLY A 185 -5.31 32.43 26.05
CA GLY A 185 -5.66 33.84 25.94
C GLY A 185 -4.70 34.70 26.74
#